data_ee4e14a2c356a124850e6b5633b98971
#
_entry.id   ee4e14a2c356a124850e6b5633b98971
#
_cell.length_a   1.000
_cell.length_b   1.000
_cell.length_c   1.000
_cell.angle_alpha   90.00
_cell.angle_beta   90.00
_cell.angle_gamma   90.00
#
_symmetry.space_group_name_H-M   'P 1'
#
loop_
_entity.id
_entity.type
_entity.pdbx_description
1 polymer ?
#
loop_
_entity_poly.entity_id
_entity_poly.type
_entity_poly.pdbx_seq_one_letter_code
_entity_poly.pdbx_strand_id
1 'polypeptide(L)'
;MSVEEYFNLYKKCVDIWSIQFSLEDFKRFQKSRNIKIEKEKNCIAILSLTDREVEIYFIGVAESLRGRGLGKKFLKNIINFSKYYGADFITLEVGINNIPAKNMYSSFNFIECGIRKNYYRNSSGSREDAIIMKLNLN
;
A
#
# COMPACT_ATOMS: atom_id res chain seq x y z
N MET A 1 -5.26 0.90 19.11
CA MET A 1 -5.45 2.20 18.46
C MET A 1 -6.87 2.39 17.98
N SER A 2 -7.41 3.59 18.13
CA SER A 2 -8.73 3.92 17.58
C SER A 2 -8.66 4.09 16.07
N VAL A 3 -9.82 4.05 15.42
CA VAL A 3 -9.89 4.30 13.97
C VAL A 3 -9.40 5.70 13.63
N GLU A 4 -9.67 6.69 14.49
CA GLU A 4 -9.22 8.06 14.30
C GLU A 4 -7.69 8.16 14.38
N GLU A 5 -7.07 7.43 15.27
CA GLU A 5 -5.59 7.40 15.39
C GLU A 5 -4.95 6.78 14.15
N TYR A 6 -5.50 5.68 13.62
CA TYR A 6 -5.05 5.09 12.37
C TYR A 6 -5.20 6.07 11.22
N PHE A 7 -6.35 6.73 11.14
CA PHE A 7 -6.60 7.70 10.07
C PHE A 7 -5.66 8.90 10.17
N ASN A 8 -5.37 9.38 11.37
CA ASN A 8 -4.42 10.47 11.57
C ASN A 8 -3.01 10.09 11.13
N LEU A 9 -2.58 8.87 11.42
CA LEU A 9 -1.30 8.37 10.94
C LEU A 9 -1.29 8.27 9.42
N TYR A 10 -2.37 7.75 8.83
CA TYR A 10 -2.50 7.67 7.39
C TYR A 10 -2.36 9.05 6.72
N LYS A 11 -3.01 10.07 7.27
CA LYS A 11 -2.93 11.42 6.71
C LYS A 11 -1.51 11.99 6.72
N LYS A 12 -0.67 11.55 7.64
CA LYS A 12 0.75 11.94 7.66
C LYS A 12 1.58 11.20 6.61
N CYS A 13 1.08 10.07 6.13
CA CYS A 13 1.82 9.18 5.24
C CYS A 13 1.36 9.27 3.78
N VAL A 14 0.12 9.67 3.53
CA VAL A 14 -0.42 9.72 2.16
C VAL A 14 0.26 10.84 1.37
N ASP A 15 0.52 10.58 0.10
CA ASP A 15 1.13 11.55 -0.82
C ASP A 15 0.18 11.86 -1.99
N ILE A 16 0.65 12.72 -2.90
CA ILE A 16 -0.15 13.14 -4.06
C ILE A 16 -0.34 12.01 -5.09
N TRP A 17 0.46 10.96 -5.00
CA TRP A 17 0.43 9.84 -5.95
C TRP A 17 -0.58 8.77 -5.57
N SER A 18 -1.06 8.80 -4.33
CA SER A 18 -1.87 7.72 -3.77
C SER A 18 -3.36 8.03 -3.88
N ILE A 19 -4.18 6.97 -3.98
CA ILE A 19 -5.62 7.08 -3.82
C ILE A 19 -5.90 7.59 -2.41
N GLN A 20 -6.85 8.51 -2.30
CA GLN A 20 -7.21 9.10 -1.02
C GLN A 20 -8.33 8.30 -0.37
N PHE A 21 -8.11 7.85 0.85
CA PHE A 21 -9.13 7.21 1.67
C PHE A 21 -9.66 8.18 2.71
N SER A 22 -10.95 8.07 3.02
CA SER A 22 -11.63 8.91 4.03
C SER A 22 -11.66 8.21 5.38
N LEU A 23 -12.05 8.95 6.43
CA LEU A 23 -12.31 8.34 7.74
C LEU A 23 -13.41 7.28 7.65
N GLU A 24 -14.43 7.50 6.83
CA GLU A 24 -15.50 6.51 6.63
C GLU A 24 -14.96 5.24 6.00
N ASP A 25 -13.99 5.35 5.06
CA ASP A 25 -13.30 4.18 4.51
C ASP A 25 -12.59 3.41 5.63
N PHE A 26 -11.90 4.10 6.52
CA PHE A 26 -11.19 3.47 7.64
C PHE A 26 -12.15 2.77 8.60
N LYS A 27 -13.31 3.36 8.85
CA LYS A 27 -14.35 2.72 9.66
C LYS A 27 -14.82 1.41 9.02
N ARG A 28 -14.99 1.40 7.68
CA ARG A 28 -15.35 0.18 6.96
C ARG A 28 -14.23 -0.86 7.01
N PHE A 29 -12.97 -0.42 6.88
CA PHE A 29 -11.82 -1.33 6.96
C PHE A 29 -11.78 -2.06 8.30
N GLN A 30 -12.01 -1.36 9.38
CA GLN A 30 -11.99 -1.99 10.70
C GLN A 30 -13.08 -3.04 10.91
N LYS A 31 -14.19 -2.91 10.22
CA LYS A 31 -15.30 -3.88 10.30
C LYS A 31 -15.11 -5.05 9.36
N SER A 32 -14.22 -4.97 8.40
CA SER A 32 -14.01 -6.02 7.42
C SER A 32 -13.09 -7.11 7.97
N ARG A 33 -13.48 -8.37 7.76
CA ARG A 33 -12.64 -9.53 8.14
C ARG A 33 -11.41 -9.66 7.24
N ASN A 34 -11.47 -9.07 6.03
CA ASN A 34 -10.46 -9.26 5.01
C ASN A 34 -9.47 -8.09 4.92
N ILE A 35 -9.67 -7.04 5.70
CA ILE A 35 -8.78 -5.89 5.68
C ILE A 35 -7.99 -5.84 7.00
N LYS A 36 -6.68 -5.73 6.86
CA LYS A 36 -5.78 -5.53 7.98
C LYS A 36 -5.06 -4.20 7.83
N ILE A 37 -5.12 -3.39 8.87
CA ILE A 37 -4.32 -2.17 8.94
C ILE A 37 -3.07 -2.52 9.75
N GLU A 38 -1.92 -2.53 9.08
CA GLU A 38 -0.64 -2.78 9.69
C GLU A 38 0.05 -1.46 9.97
N LYS A 39 0.68 -1.34 11.14
CA LYS A 39 1.37 -0.10 11.45
C LYS A 39 2.66 -0.35 12.20
N GLU A 40 3.61 0.52 12.00
CA GLU A 40 4.77 0.72 12.84
C GLU A 40 4.81 2.20 13.20
N LYS A 41 5.76 2.61 14.02
CA LYS A 41 5.95 4.03 14.30
C LYS A 41 6.22 4.77 12.99
N ASN A 42 5.36 5.71 12.64
CA ASN A 42 5.49 6.56 11.44
C ASN A 42 5.26 5.84 10.10
N CYS A 43 4.74 4.61 10.11
CA CYS A 43 4.41 3.85 8.89
C CYS A 43 3.04 3.22 9.02
N ILE A 44 2.32 3.13 7.90
CA ILE A 44 1.01 2.46 7.89
C ILE A 44 0.80 1.78 6.54
N ALA A 45 0.15 0.63 6.56
CA ALA A 45 -0.27 -0.08 5.36
C ALA A 45 -1.71 -0.58 5.53
N ILE A 46 -2.42 -0.62 4.44
CA ILE A 46 -3.78 -1.19 4.37
C ILE A 46 -3.68 -2.40 3.45
N LEU A 47 -3.97 -3.58 3.99
CA LEU A 47 -3.82 -4.85 3.30
C LEU A 47 -5.18 -5.52 3.16
N SER A 48 -5.45 -6.04 1.96
CA SER A 48 -6.58 -6.93 1.73
C SER A 48 -6.07 -8.37 1.73
N LEU A 49 -6.67 -9.20 2.58
CA LEU A 49 -6.26 -10.58 2.78
C LEU A 49 -7.34 -11.49 2.21
N THR A 50 -7.03 -12.20 1.14
CA THR A 50 -7.90 -13.24 0.59
C THR A 50 -7.20 -14.59 0.76
N ASP A 51 -7.79 -15.65 0.22
CA ASP A 51 -7.34 -17.00 0.50
C ASP A 51 -5.85 -17.23 0.18
N ARG A 52 -5.38 -16.70 -0.95
CA ARG A 52 -4.02 -16.95 -1.45
C ARG A 52 -3.26 -15.68 -1.79
N GLU A 53 -3.84 -14.52 -1.51
CA GLU A 53 -3.30 -13.24 -1.96
C GLU A 53 -3.33 -12.21 -0.84
N VAL A 54 -2.25 -11.45 -0.73
CA VAL A 54 -2.24 -10.18 0.00
C VAL A 54 -2.17 -9.06 -1.03
N GLU A 55 -3.18 -8.19 -1.03
CA GLU A 55 -3.15 -7.00 -1.87
C GLU A 55 -2.83 -5.78 -1.01
N ILE A 56 -1.82 -5.02 -1.40
CA ILE A 56 -1.48 -3.78 -0.71
C ILE A 56 -2.31 -2.65 -1.32
N TYR A 57 -3.31 -2.17 -0.57
CA TYR A 57 -4.10 -1.01 -0.98
C TYR A 57 -3.33 0.28 -0.76
N PHE A 58 -2.52 0.34 0.28
CA PHE A 58 -1.71 1.51 0.61
C PHE A 58 -0.54 1.09 1.48
N ILE A 59 0.61 1.71 1.27
CA ILE A 59 1.76 1.63 2.15
C ILE A 59 2.46 3.00 2.12
N GLY A 60 2.77 3.53 3.28
CA GLY A 60 3.39 4.84 3.35
C GLY A 60 4.16 5.09 4.63
N VAL A 61 5.06 6.05 4.55
CA VAL A 61 5.88 6.56 5.64
C VAL A 61 5.51 8.02 5.86
N ALA A 62 5.50 8.46 7.11
CA ALA A 62 5.25 9.86 7.45
C ALA A 62 6.17 10.77 6.63
N GLU A 63 5.59 11.81 6.04
CA GLU A 63 6.29 12.68 5.08
C GLU A 63 7.64 13.19 5.61
N SER A 64 7.67 13.62 6.88
CA SER A 64 8.88 14.17 7.51
C SER A 64 10.01 13.15 7.65
N LEU A 65 9.73 11.87 7.48
CA LEU A 65 10.70 10.79 7.69
C LEU A 65 11.04 10.02 6.42
N ARG A 66 10.59 10.49 5.26
CA ARG A 66 10.89 9.86 3.98
C ARG A 66 12.37 9.98 3.63
N GLY A 67 12.86 9.07 2.79
CA GLY A 67 14.25 9.07 2.35
C GLY A 67 15.23 8.47 3.34
N ARG A 68 14.77 7.80 4.38
CA ARG A 68 15.59 7.20 5.44
C ARG A 68 15.57 5.67 5.43
N GLY A 69 15.00 5.07 4.39
CA GLY A 69 14.90 3.61 4.27
C GLY A 69 13.77 2.96 5.07
N LEU A 70 12.93 3.75 5.73
CA LEU A 70 11.82 3.21 6.55
C LEU A 70 10.78 2.50 5.70
N GLY A 71 10.50 3.01 4.50
CA GLY A 71 9.54 2.39 3.58
C GLY A 71 9.98 1.00 3.15
N LYS A 72 11.27 0.86 2.82
CA LYS A 72 11.83 -0.44 2.43
C LYS A 72 11.79 -1.44 3.59
N LYS A 73 12.13 -1.00 4.79
CA LYS A 73 12.07 -1.84 5.98
C LYS A 73 10.65 -2.28 6.28
N PHE A 74 9.70 -1.36 6.17
CA PHE A 74 8.29 -1.65 6.41
C PHE A 74 7.75 -2.60 5.35
N LEU A 75 8.07 -2.40 4.07
CA LEU A 75 7.68 -3.30 2.99
C LEU A 75 8.24 -4.71 3.23
N LYS A 76 9.48 -4.82 3.68
CA LYS A 76 10.06 -6.12 4.02
C LYS A 76 9.24 -6.82 5.11
N ASN A 77 8.79 -6.07 6.11
CA ASN A 77 7.95 -6.63 7.18
C ASN A 77 6.59 -7.09 6.64
N ILE A 78 6.01 -6.35 5.71
CA ILE A 78 4.76 -6.75 5.04
C ILE A 78 4.97 -8.03 4.23
N ILE A 79 6.08 -8.14 3.54
CA ILE A 79 6.41 -9.36 2.77
C ILE A 79 6.55 -10.55 3.71
N ASN A 80 7.25 -10.39 4.83
CA ASN A 80 7.41 -11.46 5.82
C ASN A 80 6.06 -11.86 6.44
N PHE A 81 5.22 -10.88 6.77
CA PHE A 81 3.87 -11.16 7.24
C PHE A 81 3.07 -11.96 6.20
N SER A 82 3.16 -11.57 4.94
CA SER A 82 2.41 -12.24 3.87
C SER A 82 2.82 -13.69 3.70
N LYS A 83 4.12 -13.97 3.84
CA LYS A 83 4.64 -15.35 3.84
C LYS A 83 4.10 -16.13 5.04
N TYR A 84 4.12 -15.54 6.21
CA TYR A 84 3.61 -16.18 7.42
C TYR A 84 2.11 -16.44 7.32
N TYR A 85 1.37 -15.51 6.75
CA TYR A 85 -0.07 -15.68 6.49
C TYR A 85 -0.36 -16.84 5.54
N GLY A 86 0.60 -17.22 4.71
CA GLY A 86 0.44 -18.32 3.76
C GLY A 86 0.01 -17.88 2.38
N ALA A 87 0.16 -16.60 2.05
CA ALA A 87 -0.16 -16.10 0.71
C ALA A 87 0.83 -16.66 -0.33
N ASP A 88 0.33 -16.89 -1.54
CA ASP A 88 1.17 -17.29 -2.66
C ASP A 88 1.83 -16.09 -3.32
N PHE A 89 1.18 -14.93 -3.25
CA PHE A 89 1.69 -13.72 -3.88
C PHE A 89 1.11 -12.46 -3.24
N ILE A 90 1.80 -11.35 -3.50
CA ILE A 90 1.36 -10.00 -3.14
C ILE A 90 1.12 -9.23 -4.42
N THR A 91 0.02 -8.48 -4.49
CA THR A 91 -0.27 -7.58 -5.59
C THR A 91 -0.46 -6.16 -5.08
N LEU A 92 -0.25 -5.20 -5.96
CA LEU A 92 -0.54 -3.80 -5.70
C LEU A 92 -0.77 -3.07 -7.02
N GLU A 93 -1.36 -1.89 -6.92
CA GLU A 93 -1.48 -0.95 -8.03
C GLU A 93 -0.72 0.31 -7.67
N VAL A 94 0.01 0.85 -8.64
CA VAL A 94 0.79 2.08 -8.46
C VAL A 94 0.61 2.97 -9.68
N GLY A 95 0.44 4.27 -9.45
CA GLY A 95 0.32 5.21 -10.57
C GLY A 95 1.55 5.16 -11.47
N ILE A 96 1.31 5.22 -12.79
CA ILE A 96 2.40 5.07 -13.76
C ILE A 96 3.49 6.12 -13.59
N ASN A 97 3.14 7.29 -13.05
CA ASN A 97 4.08 8.39 -12.85
C ASN A 97 4.77 8.36 -11.47
N ASN A 98 4.39 7.44 -10.60
CA ASN A 98 5.00 7.32 -9.28
C ASN A 98 6.29 6.51 -9.37
N ILE A 99 7.33 7.13 -9.93
CA ILE A 99 8.61 6.48 -10.19
C ILE A 99 9.29 6.00 -8.90
N PRO A 100 9.35 6.78 -7.82
CA PRO A 100 10.00 6.30 -6.58
C PRO A 100 9.36 5.02 -6.04
N ALA A 101 8.02 4.93 -6.03
CA ALA A 101 7.34 3.73 -5.55
C ALA A 101 7.59 2.53 -6.47
N LYS A 102 7.51 2.73 -7.79
CA LYS A 102 7.79 1.66 -8.76
C LYS A 102 9.20 1.11 -8.56
N ASN A 103 10.18 1.99 -8.38
CA ASN A 103 11.57 1.58 -8.17
C ASN A 103 11.73 0.80 -6.86
N MET A 104 11.05 1.23 -5.81
CA MET A 104 11.09 0.51 -4.53
C MET A 104 10.54 -0.90 -4.69
N TYR A 105 9.36 -1.04 -5.29
CA TYR A 105 8.74 -2.36 -5.49
C TYR A 105 9.62 -3.25 -6.37
N SER A 106 10.16 -2.70 -7.45
CA SER A 106 11.06 -3.46 -8.33
C SER A 106 12.30 -3.94 -7.60
N SER A 107 12.83 -3.16 -6.66
CA SER A 107 14.00 -3.56 -5.87
C SER A 107 13.69 -4.74 -4.94
N PHE A 108 12.43 -5.02 -4.65
CA PHE A 108 11.98 -6.19 -3.89
C PHE A 108 11.46 -7.31 -4.79
N ASN A 109 11.77 -7.24 -6.09
CA ASN A 109 11.41 -8.25 -7.09
C ASN A 109 9.94 -8.29 -7.47
N PHE A 110 9.18 -7.24 -7.18
CA PHE A 110 7.87 -7.09 -7.78
C PHE A 110 8.04 -6.86 -9.27
N ILE A 111 7.16 -7.49 -10.06
CA ILE A 111 7.19 -7.36 -11.53
C ILE A 111 5.88 -6.75 -12.01
N GLU A 112 5.96 -5.97 -13.08
CA GLU A 112 4.77 -5.42 -13.72
C GLU A 112 4.02 -6.55 -14.42
N CYS A 113 2.71 -6.65 -14.19
CA CYS A 113 1.90 -7.70 -14.78
C CYS A 113 0.62 -7.20 -15.45
N GLY A 114 0.38 -5.90 -15.46
CA GLY A 114 -0.78 -5.33 -16.14
C GLY A 114 -0.85 -3.83 -16.00
N ILE A 115 -1.78 -3.24 -16.74
CA ILE A 115 -2.06 -1.80 -16.71
C ILE A 115 -3.57 -1.62 -16.64
N ARG A 116 -4.03 -0.72 -15.76
CA ARG A 116 -5.42 -0.26 -15.72
C ARG A 116 -5.46 1.17 -16.20
N LYS A 117 -6.05 1.40 -17.39
CA LYS A 117 -6.07 2.72 -18.01
C LYS A 117 -7.03 3.66 -17.32
N ASN A 118 -6.61 4.92 -17.13
CA ASN A 118 -7.41 6.01 -16.56
C ASN A 118 -8.08 5.65 -15.23
N TYR A 119 -7.46 4.76 -14.48
CA TYR A 119 -8.03 4.21 -13.26
C TYR A 119 -7.68 5.04 -12.04
N TYR A 120 -6.44 5.51 -11.99
CA TYR A 120 -5.86 6.10 -10.79
C TYR A 120 -6.14 7.60 -10.76
N ARG A 121 -6.86 8.05 -9.75
CA ARG A 121 -7.09 9.49 -9.56
C ARG A 121 -6.21 9.97 -8.41
N ASN A 122 -5.25 10.83 -8.71
CA ASN A 122 -4.38 11.42 -7.69
C ASN A 122 -5.06 12.58 -6.98
N SER A 123 -4.40 13.18 -6.00
CA SER A 123 -4.97 14.26 -5.17
C SER A 123 -5.25 15.54 -5.96
N SER A 124 -4.63 15.73 -7.13
CA SER A 124 -4.91 16.88 -7.99
C SER A 124 -6.17 16.69 -8.83
N GLY A 125 -6.81 15.53 -8.79
CA GLY A 125 -7.99 15.20 -9.58
C GLY A 125 -7.70 14.70 -10.98
N SER A 126 -6.44 14.67 -11.40
CA SER A 126 -6.04 14.10 -12.69
C SER A 126 -6.14 12.59 -12.65
N ARG A 127 -6.55 12.00 -13.77
CA ARG A 127 -6.53 10.53 -13.91
C ARG A 127 -5.25 10.10 -14.61
N GLU A 128 -4.72 8.99 -14.17
CA GLU A 128 -3.57 8.36 -14.81
C GLU A 128 -3.74 6.85 -14.83
N ASP A 129 -2.92 6.18 -15.62
CA ASP A 129 -2.92 4.72 -15.67
C ASP A 129 -2.29 4.18 -14.39
N ALA A 130 -2.75 3.03 -13.94
CA ALA A 130 -2.14 2.29 -12.85
C ALA A 130 -1.38 1.09 -13.39
N ILE A 131 -0.20 0.86 -12.85
CA ILE A 131 0.58 -0.35 -13.11
C ILE A 131 0.22 -1.37 -12.04
N ILE A 132 -0.12 -2.58 -12.45
CA ILE A 132 -0.34 -3.70 -11.54
C ILE A 132 1.00 -4.41 -11.38
N MET A 133 1.44 -4.57 -10.13
CA MET A 133 2.70 -5.25 -9.82
C MET A 133 2.44 -6.44 -8.91
N LYS A 134 3.26 -7.46 -9.04
CA LYS A 134 3.09 -8.73 -8.34
C LYS A 134 4.43 -9.27 -7.85
N LEU A 135 4.43 -9.78 -6.63
CA LEU A 135 5.55 -10.52 -6.06
C LEU A 135 5.10 -11.94 -5.74
N ASN A 136 5.73 -12.92 -6.36
CA ASN A 136 5.51 -14.33 -6.01
C ASN A 136 6.29 -14.66 -4.74
N LEU A 137 5.64 -15.36 -3.81
CA LEU A 137 6.23 -15.69 -2.50
C LEU A 137 6.75 -17.12 -2.43
N ASN A 138 6.50 -17.90 -3.46
CA ASN A 138 6.91 -19.32 -3.51
C ASN A 138 8.14 -19.53 -4.37
#